data_56e3af4b8cdf408c393ae7dd051e9b20
#
_entry.id   56e3af4b8cdf408c393ae7dd051e9b20
#
_cell.length_a   1.000
_cell.length_b   1.000
_cell.length_c   1.000
_cell.angle_alpha   90.00
_cell.angle_beta   90.00
_cell.angle_gamma   90.00
#
_symmetry.space_group_name_H-M   'P 1'
#
loop_
_entity.id
_entity.type
_entity.pdbx_description
1 polymer ?
#
loop_
_entity_poly.entity_id
_entity_poly.type
_entity_poly.pdbx_seq_one_letter_code
_entity_poly.pdbx_strand_id
1 'polypeptide(L)'
;MTISRERTCVLCLRGNELLALEMEDPMTTKRYWSFPGGGVEERETPEDCAIRETLEESGYQVALTSDAFTNNYRFRWNGNTYDCTTHWYMAELASEEKEPVYDEAYILQSSWLAWPRCRQLFLFNPGIVAALDHWLPIKA
;
A
#
# COMPACT_ATOMS: atom_id res chain seq x y z
N MET A 1 -23.09 -4.71 5.15
CA MET A 1 -23.02 -4.18 3.77
C MET A 1 -21.58 -4.22 3.29
N THR A 2 -21.36 -4.65 2.06
CA THR A 2 -20.04 -4.67 1.44
C THR A 2 -19.93 -3.50 0.46
N ILE A 3 -18.84 -2.76 0.57
CA ILE A 3 -18.60 -1.59 -0.28
C ILE A 3 -17.53 -1.96 -1.30
N SER A 4 -17.85 -1.84 -2.59
CA SER A 4 -16.89 -2.11 -3.66
C SER A 4 -15.99 -0.90 -3.87
N ARG A 5 -14.68 -1.14 -3.99
CA ARG A 5 -13.68 -0.09 -4.24
C ARG A 5 -12.65 -0.54 -5.26
N GLU A 6 -12.27 0.38 -6.13
CA GLU A 6 -11.08 0.24 -6.95
C GLU A 6 -9.96 1.04 -6.30
N ARG A 7 -8.85 0.36 -6.05
CA ARG A 7 -7.72 0.91 -5.30
C ARG A 7 -6.39 0.63 -5.99
N THR A 8 -5.38 1.38 -5.58
CA THR A 8 -3.99 1.10 -5.93
C THR A 8 -3.18 0.87 -4.66
N CYS A 9 -2.10 0.12 -4.79
CA CYS A 9 -1.07 -0.01 -3.76
C CYS A 9 0.30 -0.06 -4.42
N VAL A 10 1.31 0.42 -3.68
CA VAL A 10 2.66 0.56 -4.19
C VAL A 10 3.65 -0.19 -3.32
N LEU A 11 4.45 -1.05 -3.97
CA LEU A 11 5.59 -1.71 -3.34
C LEU A 11 6.85 -0.95 -3.76
N CYS A 12 7.22 0.05 -2.98
CA CYS A 12 8.38 0.88 -3.24
C CYS A 12 9.61 0.26 -2.60
N LEU A 13 10.55 -0.17 -3.43
CA LEU A 13 11.76 -0.85 -3.00
C LEU A 13 12.95 0.12 -3.04
N ARG A 14 13.68 0.18 -1.92
CA ARG A 14 14.95 0.90 -1.83
C ARG A 14 15.98 -0.06 -1.25
N GLY A 15 16.93 -0.52 -2.09
CA GLY A 15 17.81 -1.62 -1.70
C GLY A 15 16.98 -2.87 -1.42
N ASN A 16 17.06 -3.39 -0.21
CA ASN A 16 16.26 -4.54 0.24
C ASN A 16 15.17 -4.14 1.24
N GLU A 17 14.74 -2.88 1.21
CA GLU A 17 13.72 -2.39 2.12
C GLU A 17 12.48 -1.92 1.35
N LEU A 18 11.31 -2.18 1.92
CA LEU A 18 10.02 -1.74 1.39
C LEU A 18 9.46 -0.62 2.23
N LEU A 19 8.92 0.39 1.57
CA LEU A 19 8.20 1.48 2.22
C LEU A 19 6.84 0.97 2.70
N ALA A 20 6.62 1.03 4.00
CA ALA A 20 5.38 0.54 4.62
C ALA A 20 4.80 1.59 5.57
N LEU A 21 3.50 1.46 5.84
CA LEU A 21 2.76 2.33 6.74
C LEU A 21 2.20 1.52 7.90
N GLU A 22 2.36 2.03 9.10
CA GLU A 22 1.62 1.49 10.25
C GLU A 22 0.32 2.25 10.39
N MET A 23 -0.79 1.53 10.41
CA MET A 23 -2.13 2.09 10.42
C MET A 23 -2.91 1.61 11.63
N GLU A 24 -3.79 2.47 12.16
CA GLU A 24 -4.68 2.12 13.25
C GLU A 24 -6.13 2.26 12.78
N ASP A 25 -6.89 1.16 12.90
CA ASP A 25 -8.31 1.19 12.58
C ASP A 25 -9.04 2.12 13.55
N PRO A 26 -9.74 3.17 13.06
CA PRO A 26 -10.41 4.12 13.94
C PRO A 26 -11.47 3.52 14.85
N MET A 27 -12.09 2.41 14.46
CA MET A 27 -13.17 1.80 15.22
C MET A 27 -12.66 0.78 16.23
N THR A 28 -11.72 -0.10 15.83
CA THR A 28 -11.26 -1.20 16.65
C THR A 28 -9.97 -0.92 17.40
N THR A 29 -9.24 0.11 17.00
CA THR A 29 -7.89 0.46 17.45
C THR A 29 -6.83 -0.60 17.13
N LYS A 30 -7.17 -1.60 16.32
CA LYS A 30 -6.19 -2.57 15.83
C LYS A 30 -5.19 -1.90 14.92
N ARG A 31 -3.93 -2.30 15.03
CA ARG A 31 -2.83 -1.79 14.22
C ARG A 31 -2.42 -2.81 13.17
N TYR A 32 -2.13 -2.30 11.99
CA TYR A 32 -1.73 -3.10 10.84
C TYR A 32 -0.60 -2.41 10.11
N TRP A 33 0.29 -3.21 9.54
CA TRP A 33 1.21 -2.73 8.53
C TRP A 33 0.58 -2.90 7.15
N SER A 34 0.72 -1.89 6.32
CA SER A 34 0.20 -1.88 4.96
C SER A 34 1.16 -1.12 4.05
N PHE A 35 0.81 -1.05 2.77
CA PHE A 35 1.59 -0.30 1.80
C PHE A 35 0.83 0.94 1.35
N PRO A 36 1.53 2.00 0.88
CA PRO A 36 0.86 3.18 0.40
C PRO A 36 -0.11 2.86 -0.72
N GLY A 37 -1.27 3.49 -0.69
CA GLY A 37 -2.27 3.32 -1.71
C GLY A 37 -3.59 3.95 -1.31
N GLY A 38 -4.57 3.87 -2.20
CA GLY A 38 -5.87 4.43 -1.94
C GLY A 38 -6.83 4.24 -3.10
N GLY A 39 -8.01 4.83 -2.97
CA GLY A 39 -9.06 4.74 -3.98
C GLY A 39 -8.74 5.55 -5.23
N VAL A 40 -9.00 4.95 -6.40
CA VAL A 40 -8.88 5.64 -7.67
C VAL A 40 -10.03 6.63 -7.79
N GLU A 41 -9.69 7.89 -8.02
CA GLU A 41 -10.67 8.95 -8.20
C GLU A 41 -11.19 9.00 -9.63
N GLU A 42 -12.36 9.62 -9.80
CA GLU A 42 -12.93 9.84 -11.12
C GLU A 42 -11.94 10.62 -11.99
N ARG A 43 -11.76 10.17 -13.23
CA ARG A 43 -10.84 10.77 -14.22
C ARG A 43 -9.35 10.62 -13.89
N GLU A 44 -9.05 9.82 -12.89
CA GLU A 44 -7.67 9.53 -12.52
C GLU A 44 -7.30 8.15 -13.04
N THR A 45 -6.08 8.01 -13.59
CA THR A 45 -5.58 6.69 -13.94
C THR A 45 -5.10 5.97 -12.70
N PRO A 46 -5.11 4.64 -12.67
CA PRO A 46 -4.54 3.90 -11.53
C PRO A 46 -3.08 4.27 -11.26
N GLU A 47 -2.28 4.52 -12.31
CA GLU A 47 -0.88 4.90 -12.16
C GLU A 47 -0.75 6.26 -11.45
N ASP A 48 -1.53 7.25 -11.86
CA ASP A 48 -1.51 8.57 -11.22
C ASP A 48 -2.01 8.50 -9.78
N CYS A 49 -3.02 7.67 -9.51
CA CYS A 49 -3.51 7.41 -8.16
C CYS A 49 -2.40 6.82 -7.28
N ALA A 50 -1.68 5.84 -7.79
CA ALA A 50 -0.60 5.18 -7.05
C ALA A 50 0.48 6.18 -6.63
N ILE A 51 0.88 7.05 -7.54
CA ILE A 51 1.91 8.06 -7.28
C ILE A 51 1.39 9.11 -6.29
N ARG A 52 0.18 9.59 -6.50
CA ARG A 52 -0.45 10.60 -5.63
C ARG A 52 -0.63 10.10 -4.21
N GLU A 53 -1.21 8.93 -4.04
CA GLU A 53 -1.47 8.36 -2.71
C GLU A 53 -0.18 8.08 -1.95
N THR A 54 0.85 7.61 -2.65
CA THR A 54 2.15 7.36 -2.00
C THR A 54 2.74 8.66 -1.46
N LEU A 55 2.65 9.74 -2.22
CA LEU A 55 3.13 11.04 -1.77
C LEU A 55 2.31 11.55 -0.58
N GLU A 56 0.99 11.48 -0.66
CA GLU A 56 0.10 11.96 0.40
C GLU A 56 0.33 11.20 1.72
N GLU A 57 0.52 9.88 1.65
CA GLU A 57 0.58 9.04 2.84
C GLU A 57 1.98 8.90 3.42
N SER A 58 3.02 8.93 2.59
CA SER A 58 4.39 8.71 3.05
C SER A 58 5.30 9.92 2.92
N GLY A 59 4.92 10.90 2.11
CA GLY A 59 5.77 12.05 1.81
C GLY A 59 6.82 11.78 0.73
N TYR A 60 6.85 10.58 0.16
CA TYR A 60 7.82 10.22 -0.87
C TYR A 60 7.23 10.27 -2.27
N GLN A 61 7.98 10.86 -3.19
CA GLN A 61 7.69 10.85 -4.60
C GLN A 61 8.29 9.61 -5.24
N VAL A 62 7.48 8.86 -5.97
CA VAL A 62 7.90 7.59 -6.57
C VAL A 62 7.71 7.58 -8.08
N ALA A 63 8.47 6.71 -8.74
CA ALA A 63 8.27 6.37 -10.15
C ALA A 63 7.90 4.88 -10.20
N LEU A 64 6.83 4.57 -10.94
CA LEU A 64 6.41 3.17 -11.09
C LEU A 64 7.38 2.45 -12.03
N THR A 65 7.76 1.23 -11.65
CA THR A 65 8.74 0.43 -12.41
C THR A 65 8.14 -0.84 -13.02
N SER A 66 6.82 -1.03 -12.89
CA SER A 66 6.13 -2.21 -13.41
C SER A 66 4.76 -1.85 -13.94
N ASP A 67 4.17 -2.77 -14.71
CA ASP A 67 2.73 -2.77 -14.97
C ASP A 67 1.98 -3.20 -13.71
N ALA A 68 0.66 -3.12 -13.74
CA ALA A 68 -0.16 -3.51 -12.62
C ALA A 68 -0.27 -5.04 -12.50
N PHE A 69 -0.19 -5.53 -11.27
CA PHE A 69 -0.76 -6.82 -10.88
C PHE A 69 -2.07 -6.52 -10.16
N THR A 70 -3.18 -7.04 -10.69
CA THR A 70 -4.50 -6.73 -10.14
C THR A 70 -5.06 -7.97 -9.44
N ASN A 71 -5.54 -7.77 -8.20
CA ASN A 71 -6.22 -8.81 -7.46
C ASN A 71 -7.47 -8.25 -6.78
N ASN A 72 -8.25 -9.15 -6.20
CA ASN A 72 -9.44 -8.79 -5.45
C ASN A 72 -9.36 -9.45 -4.08
N TYR A 73 -9.65 -8.68 -3.05
CA TYR A 73 -9.71 -9.19 -1.69
C TYR A 73 -10.71 -8.38 -0.87
N ARG A 74 -11.16 -8.97 0.24
CA ARG A 74 -12.01 -8.27 1.20
C ARG A 74 -11.19 -7.80 2.38
N PHE A 75 -11.51 -6.62 2.86
CA PHE A 75 -10.82 -6.03 4.00
C PHE A 75 -11.83 -5.30 4.88
N ARG A 76 -11.75 -5.56 6.20
CA ARG A 76 -12.61 -4.88 7.15
C ARG A 76 -11.87 -3.69 7.74
N TRP A 77 -12.49 -2.54 7.65
CA TRP A 77 -11.89 -1.29 8.10
C TRP A 77 -12.99 -0.35 8.59
N ASN A 78 -12.78 0.26 9.79
CA ASN A 78 -13.68 1.25 10.37
C ASN A 78 -15.15 0.80 10.34
N GLY A 79 -15.41 -0.45 10.71
CA GLY A 79 -16.76 -1.02 10.80
C GLY A 79 -17.38 -1.45 9.48
N ASN A 80 -16.70 -1.22 8.35
CA ASN A 80 -17.19 -1.60 7.02
C ASN A 80 -16.39 -2.77 6.45
N THR A 81 -17.03 -3.55 5.60
CA THR A 81 -16.34 -4.55 4.78
C THR A 81 -16.21 -3.99 3.37
N TYR A 82 -14.97 -3.95 2.88
CA TYR A 82 -14.66 -3.46 1.55
C TYR A 82 -14.29 -4.63 0.64
N ASP A 83 -14.88 -4.63 -0.55
CA ASP A 83 -14.50 -5.54 -1.63
C ASP A 83 -13.58 -4.74 -2.55
N CYS A 84 -12.27 -5.02 -2.43
CA CYS A 84 -11.24 -4.21 -3.05
C CYS A 84 -10.70 -4.88 -4.30
N THR A 85 -10.85 -4.21 -5.45
CA THR A 85 -10.07 -4.53 -6.64
C THR A 85 -8.86 -3.62 -6.62
N THR A 86 -7.69 -4.21 -6.44
CA THR A 86 -6.46 -3.46 -6.17
C THR A 86 -5.42 -3.71 -7.26
N HIS A 87 -4.89 -2.60 -7.78
CA HIS A 87 -3.80 -2.60 -8.75
C HIS A 87 -2.49 -2.37 -7.99
N TRP A 88 -1.59 -3.35 -8.04
CA TRP A 88 -0.31 -3.33 -7.32
C TRP A 88 0.83 -3.01 -8.28
N TYR A 89 1.63 -2.04 -7.89
CA TYR A 89 2.78 -1.60 -8.69
C TYR A 89 4.07 -1.70 -7.89
N MET A 90 5.14 -2.10 -8.58
CA MET A 90 6.48 -1.87 -8.08
C MET A 90 6.87 -0.41 -8.35
N ALA A 91 7.66 0.16 -7.48
CA ALA A 91 8.13 1.54 -7.62
C ALA A 91 9.52 1.72 -7.03
N GLU A 92 10.16 2.79 -7.42
CA GLU A 92 11.40 3.28 -6.84
C GLU A 92 11.22 4.75 -6.47
N LEU A 93 12.09 5.28 -5.61
CA LEU A 93 12.05 6.69 -5.28
C LEU A 93 12.41 7.53 -6.49
N ALA A 94 11.57 8.54 -6.80
CA ALA A 94 11.90 9.55 -7.79
C ALA A 94 12.75 10.67 -7.18
N SER A 95 12.70 10.79 -5.85
CA SER A 95 13.48 11.77 -5.09
C SER A 95 13.80 11.20 -3.71
N GLU A 96 14.97 11.50 -3.17
CA GLU A 96 15.33 11.13 -1.80
C GLU A 96 14.67 12.03 -0.76
N GLU A 97 14.06 13.14 -1.17
CA GLU A 97 13.41 14.06 -0.27
C GLU A 97 12.10 13.48 0.25
N LYS A 98 11.86 13.67 1.53
CA LYS A 98 10.60 13.31 2.17
C LYS A 98 9.85 14.56 2.53
N GLU A 99 8.66 14.73 1.96
CA GLU A 99 7.79 15.84 2.28
C GLU A 99 6.99 15.56 3.56
N PRO A 100 6.54 16.60 4.28
CA PRO A 100 5.68 16.41 5.45
C PRO A 100 4.34 15.78 5.06
N VAL A 101 3.83 14.91 5.95
CA VAL A 101 2.52 14.27 5.80
C VAL A 101 1.57 14.88 6.82
N TYR A 102 0.42 15.39 6.37
CA TYR A 102 -0.44 16.18 7.24
C TYR A 102 -1.78 15.52 7.62
N ASP A 103 -2.38 14.73 6.78
CA ASP A 103 -3.83 14.58 6.84
C ASP A 103 -4.37 13.21 7.22
N GLU A 104 -3.52 12.24 7.46
CA GLU A 104 -4.00 10.87 7.62
C GLU A 104 -3.86 10.45 9.08
N ALA A 105 -4.88 10.83 9.89
CA ALA A 105 -4.87 10.54 11.33
C ALA A 105 -4.75 9.04 11.64
N TYR A 106 -5.18 8.17 10.74
CA TYR A 106 -5.08 6.72 10.90
C TYR A 106 -3.70 6.16 10.57
N ILE A 107 -2.82 6.96 9.98
CA ILE A 107 -1.43 6.56 9.70
C ILE A 107 -0.56 7.01 10.87
N LEU A 108 -0.01 6.03 11.60
CA LEU A 108 0.82 6.31 12.76
C LEU A 108 2.25 6.66 12.37
N GLN A 109 2.77 6.00 11.34
CA GLN A 109 4.13 6.24 10.84
C GLN A 109 4.34 5.59 9.48
N SER A 110 5.36 6.05 8.76
CA SER A 110 5.93 5.34 7.63
C SER A 110 7.30 4.80 8.04
N SER A 111 7.68 3.66 7.47
CA SER A 111 8.95 3.02 7.80
C SER A 111 9.47 2.21 6.62
N TRP A 112 10.77 2.03 6.55
CA TRP A 112 11.41 1.16 5.59
C TRP A 112 11.66 -0.18 6.27
N LEU A 113 11.01 -1.24 5.78
CA LEU A 113 11.07 -2.57 6.39
C LEU A 113 11.88 -3.53 5.53
N ALA A 114 12.76 -4.28 6.18
CA ALA A 114 13.63 -5.22 5.49
C ALA A 114 12.86 -6.36 4.84
N TRP A 115 13.07 -6.57 3.55
CA TRP A 115 12.51 -7.68 2.79
C TRP A 115 13.56 -8.79 2.65
N PRO A 116 13.21 -10.07 2.79
CA PRO A 116 11.86 -10.62 2.95
C PRO A 116 11.36 -10.72 4.39
N ARG A 117 12.13 -10.29 5.36
CA ARG A 117 11.82 -10.43 6.79
C ARG A 117 10.46 -9.85 7.16
N CYS A 118 10.07 -8.72 6.56
CA CYS A 118 8.81 -8.06 6.91
C CYS A 118 7.56 -8.77 6.38
N ARG A 119 7.70 -9.78 5.50
CA ARG A 119 6.55 -10.46 4.90
C ARG A 119 5.57 -10.98 5.95
N GLN A 120 6.08 -11.45 7.09
CA GLN A 120 5.24 -11.98 8.17
C GLN A 120 4.26 -10.94 8.74
N LEU A 121 4.55 -9.65 8.62
CA LEU A 121 3.68 -8.59 9.13
C LEU A 121 2.41 -8.43 8.29
N PHE A 122 2.35 -9.01 7.11
CA PHE A 122 1.25 -8.86 6.16
C PHE A 122 0.39 -10.12 6.02
N LEU A 123 0.65 -11.18 6.79
CA LEU A 123 -0.04 -12.46 6.64
C LEU A 123 -1.54 -12.38 6.96
N PHE A 124 -1.98 -11.34 7.65
CA PHE A 124 -3.38 -11.12 7.95
C PHE A 124 -4.22 -10.78 6.70
N ASN A 125 -3.58 -10.37 5.61
CA ASN A 125 -4.28 -9.94 4.40
C ASN A 125 -3.78 -10.76 3.19
N PRO A 126 -4.58 -11.75 2.73
CA PRO A 126 -4.19 -12.59 1.59
C PRO A 126 -3.92 -11.81 0.30
N GLY A 127 -4.61 -10.67 0.11
CA GLY A 127 -4.39 -9.83 -1.07
C GLY A 127 -3.00 -9.20 -1.08
N ILE A 128 -2.53 -8.76 0.08
CA ILE A 128 -1.16 -8.23 0.21
C ILE A 128 -0.15 -9.34 -0.04
N VAL A 129 -0.36 -10.50 0.58
CA VAL A 129 0.54 -11.65 0.41
C VAL A 129 0.65 -12.05 -1.06
N ALA A 130 -0.49 -12.11 -1.77
CA ALA A 130 -0.49 -12.46 -3.19
C ALA A 130 0.33 -11.46 -4.03
N ALA A 131 0.23 -10.17 -3.73
CA ALA A 131 0.99 -9.15 -4.43
C ALA A 131 2.50 -9.26 -4.13
N LEU A 132 2.85 -9.49 -2.87
CA LEU A 132 4.25 -9.71 -2.49
C LEU A 132 4.82 -10.94 -3.19
N ASP A 133 4.07 -12.02 -3.23
CA ASP A 133 4.53 -13.26 -3.89
C ASP A 133 4.63 -13.11 -5.40
N HIS A 134 3.79 -12.27 -5.99
CA HIS A 134 3.85 -11.99 -7.42
C HIS A 134 5.09 -11.17 -7.79
N TRP A 135 5.30 -10.04 -7.10
CA TRP A 135 6.35 -9.09 -7.44
C TRP A 135 7.71 -9.40 -6.81
N LEU A 136 7.71 -9.99 -5.62
CA LEU A 136 8.91 -10.25 -4.83
C LEU A 136 8.93 -11.69 -4.33
N PRO A 137 8.92 -12.69 -5.25
CA PRO A 137 8.88 -14.07 -4.82
C PRO A 137 10.14 -14.43 -4.02
N ILE A 138 9.92 -15.14 -2.91
CA ILE A 138 11.01 -15.66 -2.09
C ILE A 138 11.49 -16.94 -2.73
N LYS A 139 12.75 -16.99 -3.10
CA LYS A 139 13.36 -18.20 -3.66
C LYS A 139 13.69 -19.17 -2.54
N ALA A 140 13.25 -20.41 -2.72
CA ALA A 140 13.56 -21.48 -1.80
C ALA A 140 15.02 -21.92 -1.94
#